data_9a2ca7507ef25fad8bc55d4d114f264a
#
_entry.id   9a2ca7507ef25fad8bc55d4d114f264a
#
_cell.length_a   1.000
_cell.length_b   1.000
_cell.length_c   1.000
_cell.angle_alpha   90.00
_cell.angle_beta   90.00
_cell.angle_gamma   90.00
#
_symmetry.space_group_name_H-M   'P 1'
#
loop_
_entity.id
_entity.type
_entity.pdbx_description
1 polymer ?
#
loop_
_entity_poly.entity_id
_entity_poly.type
_entity_poly.pdbx_seq_one_letter_code
_entity_poly.pdbx_strand_id
1 'polypeptide(L)'
;MEQTSGKKNESIQQDNKPQFNRSIGLISNFALGFTYLSPLTAVYSLFALAVTLAGPPAIWWIVIVACGQLLVALVFGEVASQYPITGGLYPWARRLWGKKYAWIAAWIYLWALVVTITSVAEYTATFVASLLHYATSAGNMLITSVVLLMLMMGVNMSGTKNLARVARIGF
;
A
#
# COMPACT_ATOMS: atom_id res chain seq x y z
N MET A 1 46.00 -26.84 17.62
CA MET A 1 45.78 -25.36 17.45
C MET A 1 44.82 -25.02 16.30
N GLU A 2 44.56 -25.91 15.40
CA GLU A 2 43.72 -25.66 14.17
C GLU A 2 42.19 -25.67 14.43
N GLN A 3 41.70 -26.43 15.40
CA GLN A 3 40.27 -26.55 15.72
C GLN A 3 39.67 -25.29 16.40
N THR A 4 40.51 -24.50 17.05
CA THR A 4 40.05 -23.26 17.73
C THR A 4 39.86 -22.10 16.72
N SER A 5 40.61 -22.10 15.62
CA SER A 5 40.48 -21.07 14.57
C SER A 5 39.23 -21.26 13.72
N GLY A 6 38.81 -22.50 13.45
CA GLY A 6 37.60 -22.81 12.70
C GLY A 6 36.31 -22.36 13.42
N LYS A 7 36.21 -22.65 14.73
CA LYS A 7 35.08 -22.23 15.55
C LYS A 7 34.94 -20.70 15.68
N LYS A 8 36.07 -19.98 15.70
CA LYS A 8 36.07 -18.52 15.77
C LYS A 8 35.64 -17.87 14.47
N ASN A 9 35.97 -18.47 13.33
CA ASN A 9 35.54 -18.00 12.01
C ASN A 9 34.04 -18.29 11.75
N GLU A 10 33.52 -19.41 12.23
CA GLU A 10 32.08 -19.73 12.14
C GLU A 10 31.24 -18.78 13.03
N SER A 11 31.72 -18.44 14.21
CA SER A 11 31.02 -17.48 15.08
C SER A 11 31.01 -16.05 14.51
N ILE A 12 32.06 -15.62 13.82
CA ILE A 12 32.16 -14.33 13.15
C ILE A 12 31.26 -14.27 11.91
N GLN A 13 31.10 -15.39 11.19
CA GLN A 13 30.17 -15.47 10.04
C GLN A 13 28.70 -15.54 10.44
N GLN A 14 28.37 -16.06 11.64
CA GLN A 14 27.00 -16.05 12.14
C GLN A 14 26.56 -14.65 12.61
N ASP A 15 27.46 -13.82 13.10
CA ASP A 15 27.16 -12.46 13.59
C ASP A 15 26.93 -11.45 12.43
N ASN A 16 27.37 -11.78 11.21
CA ASN A 16 27.25 -10.93 10.02
C ASN A 16 26.02 -11.25 9.15
N LYS A 17 25.12 -12.15 9.55
CA LYS A 17 23.84 -12.30 8.86
C LYS A 17 22.97 -11.08 9.18
N PRO A 18 22.45 -10.37 8.17
CA PRO A 18 21.53 -9.26 8.42
C PRO A 18 20.33 -9.78 9.20
N GLN A 19 20.34 -9.55 10.50
CA GLN A 19 19.19 -9.84 11.36
C GLN A 19 18.10 -8.85 10.98
N PHE A 20 17.02 -9.34 10.37
CA PHE A 20 15.83 -8.54 10.16
C PHE A 20 15.30 -8.07 11.53
N ASN A 21 15.57 -6.83 11.85
CA ASN A 21 15.08 -6.22 13.06
C ASN A 21 13.56 -6.07 12.92
N ARG A 22 12.79 -6.91 13.59
CA ARG A 22 11.32 -6.83 13.65
C ARG A 22 10.91 -5.58 14.43
N SER A 23 11.09 -4.41 13.85
CA SER A 23 10.79 -3.12 14.45
C SER A 23 9.30 -2.76 14.45
N ILE A 24 8.48 -3.49 13.68
CA ILE A 24 7.05 -3.21 13.51
C ILE A 24 6.26 -4.36 14.15
N GLY A 25 5.49 -4.04 15.19
CA GLY A 25 4.60 -4.98 15.85
C GLY A 25 3.39 -5.35 14.97
N LEU A 26 2.72 -6.46 15.30
CA LEU A 26 1.56 -6.98 14.55
C LEU A 26 0.45 -5.94 14.42
N ILE A 27 0.14 -5.20 15.47
CA ILE A 27 -0.88 -4.14 15.48
C ILE A 27 -0.49 -3.00 14.54
N SER A 28 0.79 -2.58 14.54
CA SER A 28 1.25 -1.51 13.64
C SER A 28 1.23 -1.96 12.17
N ASN A 29 1.52 -3.23 11.90
CA ASN A 29 1.43 -3.79 10.55
C ASN A 29 -0.01 -3.89 10.07
N PHE A 30 -0.93 -4.31 10.95
CA PHE A 30 -2.37 -4.31 10.67
C PHE A 30 -2.88 -2.90 10.41
N ALA A 31 -2.53 -1.92 11.25
CA ALA A 31 -2.93 -0.53 11.09
C ALA A 31 -2.43 0.07 9.77
N LEU A 32 -1.19 -0.21 9.37
CA LEU A 32 -0.66 0.21 8.06
C LEU A 32 -1.45 -0.41 6.90
N GLY A 33 -1.75 -1.71 6.96
CA GLY A 33 -2.56 -2.38 5.94
C GLY A 33 -3.98 -1.83 5.86
N PHE A 34 -4.62 -1.59 7.00
CA PHE A 34 -5.96 -1.03 7.06
C PHE A 34 -6.01 0.42 6.55
N THR A 35 -5.02 1.25 6.91
CA THR A 35 -4.88 2.62 6.40
C THR A 35 -4.67 2.62 4.89
N TYR A 36 -3.88 1.68 4.36
CA TYR A 36 -3.69 1.54 2.91
C TYR A 36 -4.99 1.20 2.18
N LEU A 37 -5.83 0.33 2.74
CA LEU A 37 -7.13 -0.02 2.16
C LEU A 37 -8.12 1.15 2.15
N SER A 38 -7.95 2.11 3.06
CA SER A 38 -8.81 3.31 3.18
C SER A 38 -10.30 3.03 2.97
N PRO A 39 -10.94 2.12 3.75
CA PRO A 39 -12.32 1.70 3.49
C PRO A 39 -13.31 2.88 3.56
N LEU A 40 -13.03 3.88 4.39
CA LEU A 40 -13.84 5.10 4.45
C LEU A 40 -13.80 5.86 3.11
N THR A 41 -12.63 6.09 2.54
CA THR A 41 -12.49 6.78 1.26
C THR A 41 -13.24 6.05 0.15
N ALA A 42 -13.13 4.73 0.09
CA ALA A 42 -13.85 3.91 -0.87
C ALA A 42 -15.38 4.04 -0.72
N VAL A 43 -15.90 3.97 0.51
CA VAL A 43 -17.33 4.09 0.78
C VAL A 43 -17.85 5.50 0.43
N TYR A 44 -17.20 6.55 0.90
CA TYR A 44 -17.70 7.91 0.68
C TYR A 44 -17.55 8.41 -0.75
N SER A 45 -16.50 8.02 -1.47
CA SER A 45 -16.25 8.52 -2.83
C SER A 45 -16.89 7.64 -3.91
N LEU A 46 -16.79 6.32 -3.78
CA LEU A 46 -17.21 5.41 -4.84
C LEU A 46 -18.64 4.90 -4.67
N PHE A 47 -19.20 4.88 -3.45
CA PHE A 47 -20.55 4.39 -3.22
C PHE A 47 -21.60 5.27 -3.92
N ALA A 48 -21.48 6.58 -3.80
CA ALA A 48 -22.37 7.52 -4.48
C ALA A 48 -22.29 7.36 -5.99
N LEU A 49 -21.09 7.23 -6.54
CA LEU A 49 -20.87 6.99 -7.97
C LEU A 49 -21.46 5.64 -8.41
N ALA A 50 -21.26 4.59 -7.66
CA ALA A 50 -21.81 3.27 -7.96
C ALA A 50 -23.36 3.28 -8.00
N VAL A 51 -23.99 3.94 -7.02
CA VAL A 51 -25.45 4.06 -6.95
C VAL A 51 -26.00 4.94 -8.08
N THR A 52 -25.30 6.01 -8.44
CA THR A 52 -25.74 6.89 -9.56
C THR A 52 -25.63 6.21 -10.92
N LEU A 53 -24.63 5.34 -11.13
CA LEU A 53 -24.41 4.65 -12.40
C LEU A 53 -25.24 3.37 -12.53
N ALA A 54 -25.34 2.57 -11.49
CA ALA A 54 -25.95 1.24 -11.51
C ALA A 54 -27.27 1.15 -10.72
N GLY A 55 -27.67 2.22 -10.03
CA GLY A 55 -28.86 2.22 -9.19
C GLY A 55 -28.77 1.33 -7.95
N PRO A 56 -29.91 1.01 -7.28
CA PRO A 56 -29.95 0.18 -6.07
C PRO A 56 -29.28 -1.20 -6.20
N PRO A 57 -29.29 -1.88 -7.35
CA PRO A 57 -28.56 -3.13 -7.55
C PRO A 57 -27.04 -3.05 -7.34
N ALA A 58 -26.45 -1.85 -7.30
CA ALA A 58 -25.03 -1.65 -7.03
C ALA A 58 -24.55 -2.35 -5.75
N ILE A 59 -25.41 -2.51 -4.75
CA ILE A 59 -25.10 -3.20 -3.49
C ILE A 59 -24.68 -4.66 -3.73
N TRP A 60 -25.34 -5.36 -4.65
CA TRP A 60 -24.99 -6.75 -4.96
C TRP A 60 -23.61 -6.89 -5.58
N TRP A 61 -23.20 -5.92 -6.40
CA TRP A 61 -21.85 -5.88 -6.96
C TRP A 61 -20.79 -5.72 -5.90
N ILE A 62 -21.05 -4.98 -4.82
CA ILE A 62 -20.13 -4.85 -3.70
C ILE A 62 -19.87 -6.22 -3.06
N VAL A 63 -20.91 -7.03 -2.85
CA VAL A 63 -20.78 -8.38 -2.27
C VAL A 63 -19.96 -9.29 -3.19
N ILE A 64 -20.28 -9.29 -4.50
CA ILE A 64 -19.55 -10.12 -5.49
C ILE A 64 -18.07 -9.74 -5.54
N VAL A 65 -17.77 -8.43 -5.59
CA VAL A 65 -16.39 -7.94 -5.60
C VAL A 65 -15.68 -8.27 -4.28
N ALA A 66 -16.35 -8.15 -3.13
CA ALA A 66 -15.77 -8.52 -1.83
C ALA A 66 -15.38 -10.00 -1.78
N CYS A 67 -16.22 -10.90 -2.29
CA CYS A 67 -15.87 -12.31 -2.41
C CYS A 67 -14.68 -12.55 -3.33
N GLY A 68 -14.63 -11.86 -4.47
CA GLY A 68 -13.49 -11.92 -5.39
C GLY A 68 -12.20 -11.43 -4.75
N GLN A 69 -12.24 -10.32 -4.03
CA GLN A 69 -11.08 -9.76 -3.32
C GLN A 69 -10.60 -10.68 -2.17
N LEU A 70 -11.52 -11.37 -1.50
CA LEU A 70 -11.16 -12.36 -0.49
C LEU A 70 -10.33 -13.50 -1.11
N LEU A 71 -10.73 -14.02 -2.27
CA LEU A 71 -9.95 -15.04 -2.98
C LEU A 71 -8.56 -14.53 -3.37
N VAL A 72 -8.48 -13.32 -3.88
CA VAL A 72 -7.19 -12.68 -4.21
C VAL A 72 -6.32 -12.55 -2.95
N ALA A 73 -6.89 -12.11 -1.83
CA ALA A 73 -6.17 -11.98 -0.56
C ALA A 73 -5.61 -13.31 -0.06
N LEU A 74 -6.38 -14.40 -0.20
CA LEU A 74 -5.92 -15.76 0.17
C LEU A 74 -4.72 -16.19 -0.68
N VAL A 75 -4.76 -15.96 -2.00
CA VAL A 75 -3.64 -16.28 -2.90
C VAL A 75 -2.40 -15.46 -2.55
N PHE A 76 -2.56 -14.16 -2.30
CA PHE A 76 -1.44 -13.31 -1.88
C PHE A 76 -0.87 -13.74 -0.51
N GLY A 77 -1.74 -14.14 0.43
CA GLY A 77 -1.33 -14.68 1.74
C GLY A 77 -0.49 -15.93 1.60
N GLU A 78 -0.88 -16.85 0.72
CA GLU A 78 -0.12 -18.07 0.43
C GLU A 78 1.24 -17.75 -0.21
N VAL A 79 1.27 -16.91 -1.25
CA VAL A 79 2.51 -16.49 -1.91
C VAL A 79 3.45 -15.79 -0.93
N ALA A 80 2.94 -14.90 -0.07
CA ALA A 80 3.74 -14.20 0.93
C ALA A 80 4.32 -15.15 1.99
N SER A 81 3.58 -16.20 2.35
CA SER A 81 4.07 -17.21 3.30
C SER A 81 5.17 -18.09 2.71
N GLN A 82 5.07 -18.45 1.44
CA GLN A 82 6.08 -19.27 0.74
C GLN A 82 7.32 -18.45 0.35
N TYR A 83 7.15 -17.18 0.02
CA TYR A 83 8.22 -16.29 -0.42
C TYR A 83 8.26 -15.00 0.40
N PRO A 84 8.78 -15.03 1.64
CA PRO A 84 8.86 -13.85 2.50
C PRO A 84 10.00 -12.91 2.06
N ILE A 85 9.88 -12.38 0.83
CA ILE A 85 10.86 -11.48 0.22
C ILE A 85 10.28 -10.07 0.11
N THR A 86 11.12 -9.08 0.38
CA THR A 86 10.80 -7.66 0.19
C THR A 86 10.82 -7.30 -1.29
N GLY A 87 9.97 -6.34 -1.71
CA GLY A 87 9.95 -5.85 -3.09
C GLY A 87 8.61 -6.00 -3.82
N GLY A 88 7.57 -6.47 -3.13
CA GLY A 88 6.19 -6.52 -3.63
C GLY A 88 5.98 -7.50 -4.78
N LEU A 89 5.18 -7.11 -5.75
CA LEU A 89 4.71 -7.98 -6.84
C LEU A 89 5.83 -8.50 -7.75
N TYR A 90 6.85 -7.68 -8.03
CA TYR A 90 7.89 -8.03 -9.00
C TYR A 90 8.72 -9.28 -8.63
N PRO A 91 9.29 -9.41 -7.42
CA PRO A 91 10.03 -10.60 -7.04
C PRO A 91 9.19 -11.88 -7.05
N TRP A 92 7.92 -11.80 -6.67
CA TRP A 92 7.00 -12.94 -6.69
C TRP A 92 6.68 -13.36 -8.12
N ALA A 93 6.28 -12.41 -8.99
CA ALA A 93 6.03 -12.68 -10.39
C ALA A 93 7.25 -13.24 -11.12
N ARG A 94 8.46 -12.77 -10.77
CA ARG A 94 9.71 -13.26 -11.34
C ARG A 94 9.98 -14.72 -11.00
N ARG A 95 9.65 -15.13 -9.77
CA ARG A 95 9.83 -16.54 -9.34
C ARG A 95 8.78 -17.45 -9.92
N LEU A 96 7.53 -17.00 -10.03
CA LEU A 96 6.42 -17.81 -10.52
C LEU A 96 6.41 -17.94 -12.04
N TRP A 97 6.65 -16.87 -12.77
CA TRP A 97 6.45 -16.81 -14.24
C TRP A 97 7.67 -16.31 -15.02
N GLY A 98 8.77 -15.98 -14.34
CA GLY A 98 10.01 -15.57 -14.99
C GLY A 98 10.13 -14.07 -15.26
N LYS A 99 11.32 -13.66 -15.78
CA LYS A 99 11.71 -12.24 -15.89
C LYS A 99 10.81 -11.40 -16.79
N LYS A 100 10.39 -11.93 -17.94
CA LYS A 100 9.60 -11.17 -18.94
C LYS A 100 8.22 -10.81 -18.41
N TYR A 101 7.51 -11.79 -17.85
CA TYR A 101 6.18 -11.55 -17.24
C TYR A 101 6.25 -10.64 -16.02
N ALA A 102 7.27 -10.84 -15.17
CA ALA A 102 7.47 -10.00 -13.99
C ALA A 102 7.69 -8.53 -14.35
N TRP A 103 8.42 -8.26 -15.44
CA TRP A 103 8.67 -6.90 -15.89
C TRP A 103 7.39 -6.22 -16.36
N ILE A 104 6.59 -6.91 -17.19
CA ILE A 104 5.29 -6.40 -17.67
C ILE A 104 4.33 -6.18 -16.50
N ALA A 105 4.22 -7.16 -15.59
CA ALA A 105 3.35 -7.05 -14.41
C ALA A 105 3.74 -5.87 -13.51
N ALA A 106 5.04 -5.68 -13.28
CA ALA A 106 5.54 -4.55 -12.47
C ALA A 106 5.27 -3.20 -13.16
N TRP A 107 5.39 -3.14 -14.49
CA TRP A 107 5.10 -1.93 -15.25
C TRP A 107 3.62 -1.56 -15.18
N ILE A 108 2.73 -2.52 -15.39
CA ILE A 108 1.28 -2.31 -15.26
C ILE A 108 0.93 -1.89 -13.81
N TYR A 109 1.51 -2.55 -12.83
CA TYR A 109 1.29 -2.23 -11.41
C TYR A 109 1.77 -0.83 -11.04
N LEU A 110 2.91 -0.39 -11.58
CA LEU A 110 3.42 0.97 -11.38
C LEU A 110 2.41 2.01 -11.90
N TRP A 111 1.89 1.83 -13.10
CA TRP A 111 0.87 2.73 -13.65
C TRP A 111 -0.42 2.70 -12.82
N ALA A 112 -0.85 1.53 -12.37
CA ALA A 112 -2.01 1.41 -11.50
C ALA A 112 -1.82 2.19 -10.20
N LEU A 113 -0.62 2.14 -9.59
CA LEU A 113 -0.30 2.92 -8.39
C LEU A 113 -0.31 4.43 -8.65
N VAL A 114 0.26 4.89 -9.78
CA VAL A 114 0.25 6.31 -10.15
C VAL A 114 -1.20 6.82 -10.28
N VAL A 115 -2.04 6.11 -11.00
CA VAL A 115 -3.46 6.46 -11.16
C VAL A 115 -4.19 6.46 -9.82
N THR A 116 -3.93 5.47 -8.97
CA THR A 116 -4.53 5.38 -7.63
C THR A 116 -4.16 6.57 -6.76
N ILE A 117 -2.87 6.92 -6.70
CA ILE A 117 -2.38 8.06 -5.89
C ILE A 117 -3.02 9.37 -6.39
N THR A 118 -3.08 9.57 -7.69
CA THR A 118 -3.68 10.76 -8.28
C THR A 118 -5.18 10.84 -7.95
N SER A 119 -5.91 9.75 -8.09
CA SER A 119 -7.34 9.69 -7.78
C SER A 119 -7.61 9.99 -6.30
N VAL A 120 -6.83 9.40 -5.39
CA VAL A 120 -6.98 9.66 -3.95
C VAL A 120 -6.68 11.12 -3.61
N ALA A 121 -5.66 11.72 -4.23
CA ALA A 121 -5.33 13.13 -4.03
C ALA A 121 -6.47 14.05 -4.50
N GLU A 122 -7.07 13.76 -5.64
CA GLU A 122 -8.20 14.54 -6.18
C GLU A 122 -9.46 14.44 -5.29
N TYR A 123 -9.82 13.23 -4.86
CA TYR A 123 -10.93 13.05 -3.90
C TYR A 123 -10.66 13.77 -2.58
N THR A 124 -9.44 13.68 -2.04
CA THR A 124 -9.08 14.37 -0.81
C THR A 124 -9.15 15.89 -0.98
N ALA A 125 -8.72 16.43 -2.13
CA ALA A 125 -8.84 17.84 -2.45
C ALA A 125 -10.29 18.31 -2.45
N THR A 126 -11.23 17.50 -2.93
CA THR A 126 -12.65 17.79 -2.90
C THR A 126 -13.18 17.89 -1.46
N PHE A 127 -12.77 17.01 -0.56
CA PHE A 127 -13.12 17.09 0.87
C PHE A 127 -12.54 18.33 1.53
N VAL A 128 -11.28 18.67 1.24
CA VAL A 128 -10.63 19.87 1.78
C VAL A 128 -11.35 21.13 1.29
N ALA A 129 -11.72 21.20 0.01
CA ALA A 129 -12.49 22.30 -0.55
C ALA A 129 -13.84 22.46 0.15
N SER A 130 -14.53 21.37 0.40
CA SER A 130 -15.80 21.34 1.13
C SER A 130 -15.65 21.81 2.58
N LEU A 131 -14.59 21.39 3.26
CA LEU A 131 -14.31 21.75 4.65
C LEU A 131 -13.94 23.23 4.80
N LEU A 132 -13.14 23.76 3.88
CA LEU A 132 -12.66 25.14 3.90
C LEU A 132 -13.58 26.11 3.14
N HIS A 133 -14.69 25.63 2.59
CA HIS A 133 -15.70 26.41 1.88
C HIS A 133 -15.16 27.28 0.73
N TYR A 134 -14.17 26.80 0.00
CA TYR A 134 -13.69 27.51 -1.19
C TYR A 134 -14.19 26.88 -2.50
N ALA A 135 -14.19 27.71 -3.56
CA ALA A 135 -14.73 27.30 -4.85
C ALA A 135 -13.94 26.14 -5.47
N THR A 136 -14.64 25.11 -5.92
CA THR A 136 -14.11 23.93 -6.61
C THR A 136 -13.76 24.22 -8.06
N SER A 137 -12.99 25.27 -8.33
CA SER A 137 -12.47 25.54 -9.68
C SER A 137 -11.33 24.57 -10.00
N ALA A 138 -11.13 24.26 -11.29
CA ALA A 138 -10.09 23.34 -11.73
C ALA A 138 -8.68 23.74 -11.22
N GLY A 139 -8.38 25.05 -11.20
CA GLY A 139 -7.11 25.55 -10.68
C GLY A 139 -6.93 25.33 -9.19
N ASN A 140 -7.96 25.61 -8.37
CA ASN A 140 -7.90 25.41 -6.92
C ASN A 140 -7.76 23.92 -6.58
N MET A 141 -8.48 23.06 -7.28
CA MET A 141 -8.39 21.60 -7.08
C MET A 141 -7.00 21.07 -7.41
N LEU A 142 -6.40 21.53 -8.51
CA LEU A 142 -5.07 21.14 -8.91
C LEU A 142 -4.03 21.60 -7.87
N ILE A 143 -4.08 22.84 -7.43
CA ILE A 143 -3.17 23.37 -6.41
C ILE A 143 -3.30 22.58 -5.11
N THR A 144 -4.54 22.33 -4.65
CA THR A 144 -4.78 21.56 -3.43
C THR A 144 -4.27 20.15 -3.53
N SER A 145 -4.51 19.46 -4.66
CA SER A 145 -3.99 18.10 -4.90
C SER A 145 -2.47 18.05 -4.90
N VAL A 146 -1.80 19.03 -5.53
CA VAL A 146 -0.34 19.12 -5.53
C VAL A 146 0.21 19.37 -4.14
N VAL A 147 -0.39 20.27 -3.36
CA VAL A 147 0.01 20.52 -1.96
C VAL A 147 -0.15 19.29 -1.11
N LEU A 148 -1.26 18.55 -1.25
CA LEU A 148 -1.49 17.29 -0.54
C LEU A 148 -0.45 16.24 -0.92
N LEU A 149 -0.14 16.09 -2.20
CA LEU A 149 0.91 15.16 -2.66
C LEU A 149 2.29 15.53 -2.09
N MET A 150 2.64 16.82 -2.06
CA MET A 150 3.90 17.27 -1.45
C MET A 150 3.95 16.99 0.06
N LEU A 151 2.84 17.21 0.78
CA LEU A 151 2.73 16.87 2.20
C LEU A 151 2.90 15.37 2.42
N MET A 152 2.21 14.53 1.65
CA MET A 152 2.32 13.07 1.73
C MET A 152 3.73 12.59 1.41
N MET A 153 4.38 13.18 0.42
CA MET A 153 5.77 12.90 0.08
C MET A 153 6.71 13.26 1.24
N GLY A 154 6.52 14.42 1.88
CA GLY A 154 7.30 14.84 3.06
C GLY A 154 7.16 13.88 4.24
N VAL A 155 5.93 13.45 4.54
CA VAL A 155 5.68 12.43 5.57
C VAL A 155 6.34 11.09 5.23
N ASN A 156 6.27 10.68 3.97
CA ASN A 156 6.87 9.42 3.52
C ASN A 156 8.41 9.45 3.59
N MET A 157 9.03 10.58 3.24
CA MET A 157 10.48 10.76 3.35
C MET A 157 10.98 10.82 4.80
N SER A 158 10.13 11.12 5.77
CA SER A 158 10.50 11.17 7.18
C SER A 158 10.74 9.80 7.84
N GLY A 159 10.60 8.73 7.07
CA GLY A 159 10.91 7.35 7.45
C GLY A 159 9.74 6.54 8.00
N THR A 160 9.89 5.21 7.93
CA THR A 160 8.85 4.23 8.26
C THR A 160 8.30 4.32 9.68
N LYS A 161 9.11 4.76 10.66
CA LYS A 161 8.67 4.95 12.05
C LYS A 161 7.67 6.10 12.19
N ASN A 162 7.90 7.21 11.49
CA ASN A 162 7.01 8.37 11.50
C ASN A 162 5.74 8.07 10.71
N LEU A 163 5.86 7.39 9.58
CA LEU A 163 4.71 6.91 8.79
C LEU A 163 3.79 6.01 9.63
N ALA A 164 4.37 5.05 10.37
CA ALA A 164 3.61 4.16 11.26
C ALA A 164 2.96 4.93 12.43
N ARG A 165 3.58 6.01 12.90
CA ARG A 165 3.00 6.88 13.95
C ARG A 165 1.81 7.66 13.41
N VAL A 166 1.94 8.28 12.25
CA VAL A 166 0.83 9.02 11.58
C VAL A 166 -0.33 8.07 11.28
N ALA A 167 -0.06 6.88 10.73
CA ALA A 167 -1.08 5.88 10.47
C ALA A 167 -1.81 5.43 11.76
N ARG A 168 -1.12 5.35 12.90
CA ARG A 168 -1.73 4.99 14.18
C ARG A 168 -2.62 6.10 14.77
N ILE A 169 -2.33 7.35 14.47
CA ILE A 169 -3.16 8.49 14.92
C ILE A 169 -4.42 8.59 14.06
N GLY A 170 -4.33 8.20 12.78
CA GLY A 170 -5.46 8.24 11.85
C GLY A 170 -6.37 7.00 11.90
N PHE A 171 -6.00 5.98 12.70
CA PHE A 171 -6.79 4.78 12.94
C PHE A 171 -7.66 4.93 14.20
#